data_718b79acb43ccfe524357b4d1270e60b
#
_entry.id   718b79acb43ccfe524357b4d1270e60b
#
_cell.length_a   1.000
_cell.length_b   1.000
_cell.length_c   1.000
_cell.angle_alpha   90.00
_cell.angle_beta   90.00
_cell.angle_gamma   90.00
#
_symmetry.space_group_name_H-M   'P 1'
#
loop_
_entity.id
_entity.type
_entity.pdbx_description
1 polymer ?
#
loop_
_entity_poly.entity_id
_entity_poly.type
_entity_poly.pdbx_seq_one_letter_code
_entity_poly.pdbx_strand_id
1 'polypeptide(L)'
;CQYDKSRTLQEAGEIFFRNRQALKQWGKDHGFKNCSIEDIAVRRMELDLIPHDFYEYKMINGKNCPIRSINPVVSPLADKDEGERFIKCITDVRGIPTDELARLLVNVNSRTINNFFQELRRRVSILERPLVSGRGDGKSYIYSNYNPKYAQYAVTIFRTFYNFCWLKKLNGKLLTPAQRLGITDKVYNVKDIIYFK
;
A
#
# COMPACT_ATOMS: atom_id res chain seq x y z
N CYS A 1 1.83 -0.99 5.61
CA CYS A 1 0.84 -2.06 5.63
C CYS A 1 1.54 -3.41 5.59
N GLN A 2 1.16 -4.32 6.46
CA GLN A 2 1.67 -5.68 6.55
C GLN A 2 0.49 -6.65 6.54
N TYR A 3 0.71 -7.86 6.01
CA TYR A 3 -0.25 -8.95 5.97
C TYR A 3 0.42 -10.23 6.46
N ASP A 4 -0.36 -11.14 6.99
CA ASP A 4 0.10 -12.50 7.31
C ASP A 4 0.20 -13.29 6.00
N LYS A 5 1.43 -13.54 5.55
CA LYS A 5 1.72 -14.25 4.29
C LYS A 5 1.62 -15.77 4.39
N SER A 6 1.38 -16.31 5.57
CA SER A 6 1.18 -17.76 5.78
C SER A 6 -0.23 -18.21 5.42
N ARG A 7 -1.19 -17.29 5.30
CA ARG A 7 -2.60 -17.57 5.03
C ARG A 7 -2.86 -17.91 3.56
N THR A 8 -3.78 -18.82 3.35
CA THR A 8 -4.32 -19.15 2.04
C THR A 8 -5.32 -18.10 1.59
N LEU A 9 -5.61 -18.04 0.28
CA LEU A 9 -6.61 -17.14 -0.29
C LEU A 9 -8.02 -17.41 0.28
N GLN A 10 -8.35 -18.69 0.56
CA GLN A 10 -9.62 -19.07 1.16
C GLN A 10 -9.74 -18.51 2.58
N GLU A 11 -8.74 -18.72 3.43
CA GLU A 11 -8.71 -18.19 4.80
C GLU A 11 -8.80 -16.67 4.82
N ALA A 12 -8.09 -15.97 3.91
CA ALA A 12 -8.18 -14.52 3.77
C ALA A 12 -9.60 -14.07 3.43
N GLY A 13 -10.28 -14.78 2.52
CA GLY A 13 -11.67 -14.54 2.15
C GLY A 13 -12.65 -14.72 3.32
N GLU A 14 -12.49 -15.78 4.12
CA GLU A 14 -13.30 -16.03 5.31
C GLU A 14 -13.13 -14.93 6.37
N ILE A 15 -11.89 -14.51 6.60
CA ILE A 15 -11.57 -13.39 7.50
C ILE A 15 -12.22 -12.10 7.01
N PHE A 16 -12.13 -11.80 5.72
CA PHE A 16 -12.77 -10.64 5.13
C PHE A 16 -14.27 -10.60 5.37
N PHE A 17 -14.98 -11.71 5.11
CA PHE A 17 -16.44 -11.77 5.31
C PHE A 17 -16.81 -11.63 6.79
N ARG A 18 -16.13 -12.36 7.68
CA ARG A 18 -16.35 -12.30 9.12
C ARG A 18 -16.08 -10.90 9.67
N ASN A 19 -14.97 -10.29 9.28
CA ASN A 19 -14.62 -8.93 9.67
C ASN A 19 -15.66 -7.91 9.22
N ARG A 20 -16.14 -8.01 7.98
CA ARG A 20 -17.18 -7.13 7.44
C ARG A 20 -18.52 -7.26 8.18
N GLN A 21 -18.91 -8.46 8.55
CA GLN A 21 -20.12 -8.71 9.34
C GLN A 21 -19.97 -8.13 10.76
N ALA A 22 -18.86 -8.40 11.42
CA ALA A 22 -18.58 -7.87 12.74
C ALA A 22 -18.57 -6.33 12.77
N LEU A 23 -17.96 -5.69 11.75
CA LEU A 23 -17.92 -4.24 11.64
C LEU A 23 -19.32 -3.63 11.38
N LYS A 24 -20.14 -4.26 10.56
CA LYS A 24 -21.53 -3.85 10.36
C LYS A 24 -22.37 -3.97 11.63
N GLN A 25 -22.19 -5.07 12.38
CA GLN A 25 -22.89 -5.25 13.65
C GLN A 25 -22.44 -4.18 14.66
N TRP A 26 -21.13 -3.97 14.81
CA TRP A 26 -20.59 -2.91 15.65
C TRP A 26 -21.17 -1.52 15.29
N GLY A 27 -21.28 -1.21 13.99
CA GLY A 27 -21.91 0.04 13.52
C GLY A 27 -23.36 0.18 13.97
N LYS A 28 -24.15 -0.90 13.90
CA LYS A 28 -25.56 -0.91 14.38
C LYS A 28 -25.63 -0.66 15.90
N ASP A 29 -24.79 -1.34 16.67
CA ASP A 29 -24.75 -1.28 18.12
C ASP A 29 -24.36 0.13 18.63
N HIS A 30 -23.57 0.86 17.82
CA HIS A 30 -23.14 2.23 18.12
C HIS A 30 -23.96 3.32 17.40
N GLY A 31 -25.10 2.96 16.81
CA GLY A 31 -26.05 3.92 16.24
C GLY A 31 -25.71 4.45 14.85
N PHE A 32 -24.70 3.91 14.17
CA PHE A 32 -24.33 4.28 12.80
C PHE A 32 -25.25 3.62 11.77
N LYS A 33 -26.52 4.06 11.74
CA LYS A 33 -27.48 3.58 10.76
C LYS A 33 -27.29 4.31 9.44
N ASN A 34 -27.32 3.57 8.32
CA ASN A 34 -27.17 4.08 6.95
C ASN A 34 -25.79 4.70 6.62
N CYS A 35 -24.74 4.37 7.37
CA CYS A 35 -23.37 4.74 7.04
C CYS A 35 -22.72 3.72 6.13
N SER A 36 -21.78 4.14 5.29
CA SER A 36 -20.95 3.22 4.52
C SER A 36 -20.07 2.38 5.45
N ILE A 37 -19.64 1.21 5.00
CA ILE A 37 -18.77 0.36 5.83
C ILE A 37 -17.40 1.02 6.04
N GLU A 38 -16.98 1.85 5.11
CA GLU A 38 -15.78 2.66 5.17
C GLU A 38 -15.87 3.72 6.27
N ASP A 39 -17.02 4.41 6.38
CA ASP A 39 -17.25 5.40 7.46
C ASP A 39 -17.30 4.73 8.83
N ILE A 40 -17.96 3.57 8.94
CA ILE A 40 -17.97 2.78 10.17
C ILE A 40 -16.54 2.35 10.55
N ALA A 41 -15.74 1.96 9.57
CA ALA A 41 -14.34 1.59 9.80
C ALA A 41 -13.50 2.78 10.29
N VAL A 42 -13.72 3.97 9.75
CA VAL A 42 -13.02 5.18 10.22
C VAL A 42 -13.38 5.48 11.67
N ARG A 43 -14.67 5.42 12.03
CA ARG A 43 -15.11 5.63 13.42
C ARG A 43 -14.57 4.59 14.38
N ARG A 44 -14.52 3.33 13.97
CA ARG A 44 -13.89 2.28 14.76
C ARG A 44 -12.40 2.54 14.95
N MET A 45 -11.69 2.88 13.88
CA MET A 45 -10.28 3.21 13.92
C MET A 45 -10.00 4.42 14.83
N GLU A 46 -10.83 5.46 14.82
CA GLU A 46 -10.70 6.60 15.73
C GLU A 46 -10.68 6.16 17.20
N LEU A 47 -11.60 5.27 17.59
CA LEU A 47 -11.63 4.74 18.95
C LEU A 47 -10.43 3.87 19.29
N ASP A 48 -10.00 3.04 18.33
CA ASP A 48 -8.84 2.16 18.53
C ASP A 48 -7.53 2.96 18.63
N LEU A 49 -7.46 4.15 18.05
CA LEU A 49 -6.30 5.05 18.10
C LEU A 49 -6.17 5.83 19.41
N ILE A 50 -7.25 6.09 20.14
CA ILE A 50 -7.21 6.85 21.40
C ILE A 50 -6.22 6.26 22.42
N PRO A 51 -6.26 4.96 22.75
CA PRO A 51 -5.31 4.33 23.65
C PRO A 51 -4.02 3.87 22.98
N HIS A 52 -3.89 4.00 21.64
CA HIS A 52 -2.84 3.34 20.89
C HIS A 52 -1.58 4.19 20.77
N ASP A 53 -0.43 3.61 21.11
CA ASP A 53 0.87 4.20 20.86
C ASP A 53 1.66 3.35 19.86
N PHE A 54 2.04 3.98 18.78
CA PHE A 54 2.78 3.34 17.68
C PHE A 54 4.26 3.14 17.97
N TYR A 55 4.85 3.95 18.87
CA TYR A 55 6.29 4.16 18.89
C TYR A 55 6.96 3.69 20.16
N GLU A 56 8.22 3.31 20.00
CA GLU A 56 9.22 3.31 21.07
C GLU A 56 9.88 4.69 21.13
N TYR A 57 10.06 5.23 22.33
CA TYR A 57 10.59 6.57 22.54
C TYR A 57 11.98 6.54 23.19
N LYS A 58 12.76 7.57 22.88
CA LYS A 58 14.03 7.84 23.57
C LYS A 58 14.15 9.34 23.88
N MET A 59 14.71 9.62 25.05
CA MET A 59 15.04 11.00 25.41
C MET A 59 16.26 11.48 24.61
N ILE A 60 16.08 12.50 23.77
CA ILE A 60 17.13 13.14 22.98
C ILE A 60 17.03 14.64 23.27
N ASN A 61 18.11 15.23 23.80
CA ASN A 61 18.16 16.66 24.15
C ASN A 61 16.97 17.11 25.04
N GLY A 62 16.57 16.30 26.01
CA GLY A 62 15.45 16.61 26.90
C GLY A 62 14.06 16.47 26.28
N LYS A 63 13.94 15.98 25.05
CA LYS A 63 12.67 15.72 24.38
C LYS A 63 12.45 14.24 24.16
N ASN A 64 11.21 13.80 24.35
CA ASN A 64 10.80 12.42 24.08
C ASN A 64 10.58 12.24 22.57
N CYS A 65 11.55 11.63 21.89
CA CYS A 65 11.54 11.46 20.44
C CYS A 65 11.18 10.02 20.06
N PRO A 66 10.26 9.80 19.10
CA PRO A 66 9.97 8.47 18.60
C PRO A 66 11.17 7.95 17.79
N ILE A 67 11.61 6.71 18.10
CA ILE A 67 12.75 6.08 17.42
C ILE A 67 12.27 5.15 16.32
N ARG A 68 11.32 4.30 16.65
CA ARG A 68 10.80 3.30 15.73
C ARG A 68 9.35 2.93 16.06
N SER A 69 8.62 2.53 15.04
CA SER A 69 7.28 1.99 15.21
C SER A 69 7.38 0.52 15.61
N ILE A 70 6.92 0.20 16.80
CA ILE A 70 6.92 -1.16 17.37
C ILE A 70 5.54 -1.79 17.38
N ASN A 71 4.50 -0.97 17.59
CA ASN A 71 3.12 -1.41 17.72
C ASN A 71 2.33 -1.16 16.44
N PRO A 72 1.97 -2.19 15.66
CA PRO A 72 1.03 -2.02 14.55
C PRO A 72 -0.40 -1.91 15.07
N VAL A 73 -1.20 -1.04 14.46
CA VAL A 73 -2.65 -1.06 14.63
C VAL A 73 -3.28 -1.99 13.60
N VAL A 74 -4.31 -2.72 14.00
CA VAL A 74 -5.09 -3.59 13.09
C VAL A 74 -6.14 -2.74 12.39
N SER A 75 -6.19 -2.82 11.06
CA SER A 75 -7.24 -2.14 10.30
C SER A 75 -8.61 -2.77 10.59
N PRO A 76 -9.65 -1.99 10.88
CA PRO A 76 -11.01 -2.52 11.00
C PRO A 76 -11.55 -3.17 9.72
N LEU A 77 -10.96 -2.83 8.56
CA LEU A 77 -11.28 -3.47 7.28
C LEU A 77 -10.17 -4.46 6.88
N ALA A 78 -10.51 -5.74 6.80
CA ALA A 78 -9.64 -6.75 6.21
C ALA A 78 -9.59 -6.60 4.67
N ASP A 79 -8.53 -7.12 4.06
CA ASP A 79 -8.41 -7.25 2.61
C ASP A 79 -8.94 -8.61 2.16
N LYS A 80 -9.61 -8.65 0.98
CA LYS A 80 -10.22 -9.88 0.48
C LYS A 80 -9.21 -10.96 0.13
N ASP A 81 -8.07 -10.55 -0.39
CA ASP A 81 -7.04 -11.46 -0.92
C ASP A 81 -5.89 -11.72 0.07
N GLU A 82 -5.74 -10.83 1.06
CA GLU A 82 -4.60 -10.85 2.00
C GLU A 82 -5.04 -11.03 3.48
N GLY A 83 -6.33 -10.89 3.79
CA GLY A 83 -6.86 -11.01 5.15
C GLY A 83 -6.67 -9.75 6.01
N GLU A 84 -6.31 -9.92 7.28
CA GLU A 84 -6.10 -8.81 8.22
C GLU A 84 -4.95 -7.92 7.80
N ARG A 85 -5.13 -6.60 7.99
CA ARG A 85 -4.12 -5.58 7.70
C ARG A 85 -3.54 -4.99 8.97
N PHE A 86 -2.23 -5.07 9.11
CA PHE A 86 -1.46 -4.45 10.19
C PHE A 86 -0.77 -3.21 9.66
N ILE A 87 -0.97 -2.07 10.32
CA ILE A 87 -0.47 -0.79 9.86
C ILE A 87 0.52 -0.24 10.87
N LYS A 88 1.74 0.08 10.41
CA LYS A 88 2.77 0.77 11.18
C LYS A 88 2.97 2.17 10.64
N CYS A 89 3.11 3.15 11.52
CA CYS A 89 3.47 4.51 11.16
C CYS A 89 5.00 4.66 11.21
N ILE A 90 5.63 4.84 10.05
CA ILE A 90 7.09 4.98 9.94
C ILE A 90 7.52 6.43 10.24
N THR A 91 6.68 7.39 9.87
CA THR A 91 6.88 8.82 10.12
C THR A 91 6.15 9.25 11.39
N ASP A 92 6.60 10.31 12.04
CA ASP A 92 5.91 10.88 13.20
C ASP A 92 4.52 11.40 12.82
N VAL A 93 3.49 10.83 13.43
CA VAL A 93 2.07 11.19 13.17
C VAL A 93 1.41 11.90 14.37
N ARG A 94 2.14 12.22 15.42
CA ARG A 94 1.60 12.82 16.67
C ARG A 94 0.96 14.19 16.47
N GLY A 95 1.31 14.90 15.40
CA GLY A 95 0.72 16.18 15.04
C GLY A 95 -0.55 16.10 14.19
N ILE A 96 -0.99 14.90 13.80
CA ILE A 96 -2.16 14.68 12.94
C ILE A 96 -3.39 14.47 13.84
N PRO A 97 -4.50 15.18 13.61
CA PRO A 97 -5.76 14.93 14.30
C PRO A 97 -6.20 13.47 14.16
N THR A 98 -6.79 12.90 15.21
CA THR A 98 -7.12 11.46 15.27
C THR A 98 -8.10 11.04 14.16
N ASP A 99 -9.08 11.89 13.83
CA ASP A 99 -10.04 11.63 12.77
C ASP A 99 -9.39 11.62 11.38
N GLU A 100 -8.46 12.53 11.11
CA GLU A 100 -7.68 12.56 9.87
C GLU A 100 -6.75 11.35 9.80
N LEU A 101 -6.04 11.04 10.88
CA LEU A 101 -5.18 9.87 10.98
C LEU A 101 -5.98 8.58 10.74
N ALA A 102 -7.14 8.42 11.34
CA ALA A 102 -8.01 7.26 11.15
C ALA A 102 -8.40 7.07 9.67
N ARG A 103 -8.78 8.16 8.98
CA ARG A 103 -9.09 8.13 7.54
C ARG A 103 -7.90 7.71 6.69
N LEU A 104 -6.72 8.24 6.99
CA LEU A 104 -5.49 7.86 6.31
C LEU A 104 -5.20 6.37 6.50
N LEU A 105 -5.25 5.87 7.74
CA LEU A 105 -4.90 4.49 8.07
C LEU A 105 -5.90 3.47 7.48
N VAL A 106 -7.20 3.75 7.52
CA VAL A 106 -8.22 2.87 6.90
C VAL A 106 -8.01 2.71 5.39
N ASN A 107 -7.48 3.75 4.73
CA ASN A 107 -7.21 3.72 3.29
C ASN A 107 -5.85 3.11 2.93
N VAL A 108 -4.97 2.83 3.90
CA VAL A 108 -3.67 2.21 3.63
C VAL A 108 -3.87 0.78 3.12
N ASN A 109 -3.38 0.50 1.92
CA ASN A 109 -3.40 -0.84 1.31
C ASN A 109 -2.20 -1.05 0.39
N SER A 110 -2.01 -2.29 -0.07
CA SER A 110 -0.91 -2.66 -0.97
C SER A 110 -1.26 -2.53 -2.46
N ARG A 111 -2.49 -2.15 -2.82
CA ARG A 111 -2.98 -2.18 -4.21
C ARG A 111 -2.13 -1.37 -5.17
N THR A 112 -1.76 -0.14 -4.78
CA THR A 112 -0.93 0.74 -5.63
C THR A 112 0.45 0.14 -5.89
N ILE A 113 1.07 -0.43 -4.86
CA ILE A 113 2.38 -1.09 -4.97
C ILE A 113 2.25 -2.37 -5.81
N ASN A 114 1.25 -3.18 -5.56
CA ASN A 114 0.99 -4.41 -6.32
C ASN A 114 0.73 -4.10 -7.80
N ASN A 115 -0.05 -3.07 -8.12
CA ASN A 115 -0.27 -2.61 -9.49
C ASN A 115 1.04 -2.17 -10.13
N PHE A 116 1.88 -1.41 -9.42
CA PHE A 116 3.19 -1.02 -9.94
C PHE A 116 4.05 -2.24 -10.28
N PHE A 117 4.13 -3.22 -9.37
CA PHE A 117 4.90 -4.44 -9.62
C PHE A 117 4.33 -5.29 -10.76
N GLN A 118 3.01 -5.36 -10.91
CA GLN A 118 2.41 -6.06 -12.05
C GLN A 118 2.76 -5.38 -13.37
N GLU A 119 2.67 -4.05 -13.43
CA GLU A 119 3.04 -3.29 -14.63
C GLU A 119 4.55 -3.43 -14.94
N LEU A 120 5.38 -3.39 -13.91
CA LEU A 120 6.82 -3.59 -14.04
C LEU A 120 7.14 -4.97 -14.68
N ARG A 121 6.56 -6.04 -14.15
CA ARG A 121 6.77 -7.41 -14.66
C ARG A 121 6.28 -7.59 -16.07
N ARG A 122 5.12 -7.05 -16.42
CA ARG A 122 4.54 -7.16 -17.76
C ARG A 122 5.32 -6.41 -18.84
N ARG A 123 6.08 -5.39 -18.47
CA ARG A 123 6.77 -4.50 -19.42
C ARG A 123 8.27 -4.65 -19.42
N VAL A 124 8.84 -5.16 -18.36
CA VAL A 124 10.29 -5.39 -18.23
C VAL A 124 10.53 -6.89 -18.15
N SER A 125 10.75 -7.50 -19.33
CA SER A 125 10.86 -8.97 -19.48
C SER A 125 11.91 -9.62 -18.57
N ILE A 126 13.03 -8.95 -18.31
CA ILE A 126 14.08 -9.44 -17.41
C ILE A 126 13.63 -9.54 -15.94
N LEU A 127 12.48 -8.95 -15.57
CA LEU A 127 11.90 -8.99 -14.24
C LEU A 127 10.62 -9.84 -14.20
N GLU A 128 10.29 -10.53 -15.28
CA GLU A 128 9.14 -11.42 -15.35
C GLU A 128 9.34 -12.65 -14.44
N ARG A 129 8.25 -13.19 -13.98
CA ARG A 129 8.27 -14.44 -13.20
C ARG A 129 8.71 -15.60 -14.09
N PRO A 130 9.40 -16.60 -13.53
CA PRO A 130 9.71 -17.82 -14.29
C PRO A 130 8.42 -18.48 -14.76
N LEU A 131 8.39 -18.88 -16.02
CA LEU A 131 7.29 -19.60 -16.62
C LEU A 131 7.31 -21.06 -16.16
N VAL A 132 6.16 -21.61 -15.83
CA VAL A 132 6.04 -23.05 -15.60
C VAL A 132 6.00 -23.74 -16.97
N SER A 133 6.89 -24.71 -17.20
CA SER A 133 6.88 -25.48 -18.44
C SER A 133 5.61 -26.34 -18.51
N GLY A 134 4.96 -26.40 -19.68
CA GLY A 134 3.75 -27.21 -19.90
C GLY A 134 3.99 -28.72 -19.74
N ARG A 135 5.26 -29.17 -19.68
CA ARG A 135 5.69 -30.56 -19.49
C ARG A 135 5.96 -30.93 -18.03
N GLY A 136 5.81 -29.98 -17.09
CA GLY A 136 6.10 -30.25 -15.68
C GLY A 136 7.60 -30.29 -15.31
N ASP A 137 8.50 -30.00 -16.25
CA ASP A 137 9.97 -30.09 -16.05
C ASP A 137 10.54 -28.94 -15.22
N GLY A 138 9.69 -28.21 -14.49
CA GLY A 138 10.10 -27.12 -13.63
C GLY A 138 9.83 -25.73 -14.22
N LYS A 139 10.50 -24.71 -13.69
CA LYS A 139 10.34 -23.31 -14.06
C LYS A 139 11.38 -22.89 -15.08
N SER A 140 10.94 -22.29 -16.19
CA SER A 140 11.84 -21.69 -17.16
C SER A 140 12.22 -20.27 -16.76
N TYR A 141 13.53 -19.99 -16.71
CA TYR A 141 14.10 -18.69 -16.35
C TYR A 141 14.67 -17.95 -17.59
N ILE A 142 14.04 -18.12 -18.74
CA ILE A 142 14.50 -17.54 -20.02
C ILE A 142 14.77 -16.03 -19.91
N TYR A 143 13.98 -15.34 -19.12
CA TYR A 143 14.10 -13.88 -18.92
C TYR A 143 14.81 -13.50 -17.61
N SER A 144 15.49 -14.45 -16.96
CA SER A 144 16.17 -14.18 -15.70
C SER A 144 17.25 -13.13 -15.84
N ASN A 145 17.27 -12.21 -14.90
CA ASN A 145 18.33 -11.24 -14.77
C ASN A 145 19.46 -11.81 -13.89
N TYR A 146 20.57 -12.14 -14.50
CA TYR A 146 21.74 -12.70 -13.80
C TYR A 146 22.54 -11.64 -13.01
N ASN A 147 22.35 -10.34 -13.30
CA ASN A 147 23.05 -9.27 -12.62
C ASN A 147 22.07 -8.31 -11.95
N PRO A 148 21.98 -8.30 -10.60
CA PRO A 148 21.07 -7.43 -9.86
C PRO A 148 21.23 -5.94 -10.15
N LYS A 149 22.42 -5.49 -10.57
CA LYS A 149 22.70 -4.11 -10.93
C LYS A 149 21.87 -3.65 -12.14
N TYR A 150 21.73 -4.50 -13.16
CA TYR A 150 20.88 -4.19 -14.31
C TYR A 150 19.39 -4.24 -13.97
N ALA A 151 18.99 -5.14 -13.08
CA ALA A 151 17.62 -5.12 -12.55
C ALA A 151 17.32 -3.79 -11.85
N GLN A 152 18.23 -3.30 -11.02
CA GLN A 152 18.10 -2.02 -10.33
C GLN A 152 17.99 -0.85 -11.32
N TYR A 153 18.79 -0.85 -12.39
CA TYR A 153 18.70 0.18 -13.42
C TYR A 153 17.36 0.14 -14.14
N ALA A 154 16.90 -1.05 -14.56
CA ALA A 154 15.62 -1.24 -15.23
C ALA A 154 14.44 -0.77 -14.34
N VAL A 155 14.45 -1.12 -13.06
CA VAL A 155 13.45 -0.66 -12.08
C VAL A 155 13.49 0.86 -11.93
N THR A 156 14.67 1.47 -11.88
CA THR A 156 14.83 2.92 -11.74
C THR A 156 14.27 3.65 -12.96
N ILE A 157 14.62 3.21 -14.16
CA ILE A 157 14.10 3.78 -15.42
C ILE A 157 12.58 3.64 -15.47
N PHE A 158 12.07 2.44 -15.20
CA PHE A 158 10.63 2.20 -15.22
C PHE A 158 9.89 3.03 -14.18
N ARG A 159 10.39 3.16 -12.96
CA ARG A 159 9.81 3.99 -11.90
C ARG A 159 9.73 5.45 -12.31
N THR A 160 10.77 5.98 -12.96
CA THR A 160 10.79 7.36 -13.44
C THR A 160 9.75 7.56 -14.54
N PHE A 161 9.74 6.67 -15.54
CA PHE A 161 8.74 6.69 -16.61
C PHE A 161 7.31 6.58 -16.06
N TYR A 162 7.05 5.63 -15.15
CA TYR A 162 5.75 5.41 -14.54
C TYR A 162 5.22 6.65 -13.81
N ASN A 163 6.08 7.31 -13.05
CA ASN A 163 5.67 8.45 -12.23
C ASN A 163 5.52 9.75 -13.01
N PHE A 164 6.34 10.00 -14.01
CA PHE A 164 6.44 11.31 -14.65
C PHE A 164 5.95 11.36 -16.11
N CYS A 165 5.94 10.22 -16.82
CA CYS A 165 5.56 10.17 -18.23
C CYS A 165 4.22 9.47 -18.46
N TRP A 166 3.90 8.47 -17.64
CA TRP A 166 2.76 7.60 -17.94
C TRP A 166 1.46 8.17 -17.39
N LEU A 167 0.63 8.63 -18.32
CA LEU A 167 -0.73 9.11 -18.05
C LEU A 167 -1.66 7.93 -17.73
N LYS A 168 -2.36 8.02 -16.61
CA LYS A 168 -3.41 7.06 -16.19
C LYS A 168 -4.73 7.77 -15.97
N LYS A 169 -5.80 7.21 -16.53
CA LYS A 169 -7.16 7.71 -16.29
C LYS A 169 -7.64 7.30 -14.90
N LEU A 170 -8.00 8.28 -14.09
CA LEU A 170 -8.64 8.08 -12.79
C LEU A 170 -9.70 9.16 -12.60
N ASN A 171 -10.91 8.77 -12.23
CA ASN A 171 -12.05 9.68 -12.01
C ASN A 171 -12.23 10.67 -13.18
N GLY A 172 -12.11 10.19 -14.43
CA GLY A 172 -12.26 11.00 -15.64
C GLY A 172 -11.05 11.86 -16.02
N LYS A 173 -10.09 12.07 -15.13
CA LYS A 173 -8.88 12.88 -15.38
C LYS A 173 -7.71 11.99 -15.80
N LEU A 174 -6.94 12.48 -16.78
CA LEU A 174 -5.75 11.82 -17.30
C LEU A 174 -4.51 12.51 -16.73
N LEU A 175 -3.89 11.91 -15.72
CA LEU A 175 -2.77 12.48 -14.97
C LEU A 175 -1.70 11.42 -14.71
N THR A 176 -0.45 11.87 -14.58
CA THR A 176 0.64 11.03 -14.08
C THR A 176 0.54 10.88 -12.54
N PRO A 177 1.13 9.83 -11.94
CA PRO A 177 1.21 9.72 -10.49
C PRO A 177 1.86 10.94 -9.80
N ALA A 178 2.91 11.53 -10.38
CA ALA A 178 3.57 12.71 -9.84
C ALA A 178 2.67 13.96 -9.84
N GLN A 179 1.86 14.14 -10.89
CA GLN A 179 0.86 15.21 -10.93
C GLN A 179 -0.23 15.03 -9.87
N ARG A 180 -0.66 13.79 -9.63
CA ARG A 180 -1.67 13.49 -8.58
C ARG A 180 -1.18 13.80 -7.18
N LEU A 181 0.12 13.68 -6.95
CA LEU A 181 0.77 13.99 -5.67
C LEU A 181 1.16 15.48 -5.56
N GLY A 182 0.87 16.29 -6.57
CA GLY A 182 1.25 17.72 -6.59
C GLY A 182 2.77 17.97 -6.66
N ILE A 183 3.55 16.96 -7.10
CA ILE A 183 5.00 17.08 -7.23
C ILE A 183 5.37 17.91 -8.46
N THR A 184 4.57 17.85 -9.50
CA THR A 184 4.77 18.57 -10.76
C THR A 184 3.45 18.77 -11.49
N ASP A 185 3.35 19.87 -12.23
CA ASP A 185 2.21 20.14 -13.13
C ASP A 185 2.48 19.66 -14.55
N LYS A 186 3.75 19.38 -14.87
CA LYS A 186 4.19 18.98 -16.22
C LYS A 186 4.15 17.46 -16.38
N VAL A 187 3.69 17.02 -17.56
CA VAL A 187 3.92 15.66 -18.05
C VAL A 187 5.25 15.64 -18.79
N TYR A 188 6.16 14.78 -18.35
CA TYR A 188 7.47 14.64 -18.97
C TYR A 188 7.41 13.62 -20.10
N ASN A 189 8.18 13.84 -21.15
CA ASN A 189 8.42 12.82 -22.15
C ASN A 189 9.74 12.08 -21.88
N VAL A 190 9.97 10.98 -22.57
CA VAL A 190 11.18 10.16 -22.36
C VAL A 190 12.46 10.95 -22.62
N LYS A 191 12.44 11.87 -23.58
CA LYS A 191 13.60 12.73 -23.90
C LYS A 191 13.93 13.68 -22.75
N ASP A 192 12.91 14.25 -22.10
CA ASP A 192 13.09 15.12 -20.93
C ASP A 192 13.82 14.40 -19.79
N ILE A 193 13.61 13.07 -19.64
CA ILE A 193 14.24 12.26 -18.61
C ILE A 193 15.67 11.88 -18.99
N ILE A 194 15.88 11.46 -20.24
CA ILE A 194 17.21 11.01 -20.72
C ILE A 194 18.20 12.18 -20.78
N TYR A 195 17.74 13.35 -21.22
CA TYR A 195 18.56 14.54 -21.39
C TYR A 195 18.36 15.57 -20.26
N PHE A 196 17.91 15.12 -19.10
CA PHE A 196 17.81 15.98 -17.94
C PHE A 196 19.20 16.52 -17.55
N LYS A 197 19.34 17.86 -17.57
CA LYS A 197 20.56 18.57 -17.18
C LYS A 197 20.36 19.32 -15.87
#